data_3ef9e5eb80a10446c91a28bf05b7df54
#
_entry.id   3ef9e5eb80a10446c91a28bf05b7df54
#
_cell.length_a   1.000
_cell.length_b   1.000
_cell.length_c   1.000
_cell.angle_alpha   90.00
_cell.angle_beta   90.00
_cell.angle_gamma   90.00
#
_symmetry.space_group_name_H-M   'P 1'
#
loop_
_entity.id
_entity.type
_entity.pdbx_description
1 polymer ?
#
loop_
_entity_poly.entity_id
_entity_poly.type
_entity_poly.pdbx_seq_one_letter_code
_entity_poly.pdbx_strand_id
1 'polypeptide(L)'
;LIEKKKKLNEKNFNIVVHNIFGEGIVLETRWDGIESRVKFRSGLCLWLPTKWLKPLRVEEKELDKISSRRLLEAFRMGVVPHQDIESFTFGRAYEIDLFQKLLDNLKRGLGGVFLIEGEYGSGKTHLAEYLRHLSLKQSLATAYCELHIQETPPYRPKKIYHELVYSLRYIKDGCEYGYRDLLKQGAEITIPDHCFLTPVLKRIKDMEESDLHSEVFYQWIEGESTKEYATDRDAPYRVRGGQQIPALYDFSTAADFYNYILSGVSYLANHIGLGGLGIIIDEFEEINHIWEYHLQQRGMAFLEGLVRIALNDEDMKKIDDRMLHNQVRPTPYAYTETHILLMIATTPSEDDWTTRFIQNKILLRKFSSGEFEIIFDNLLRIYKTAYLNFKIEQKLCDNILNTALKKHQSELRKFIKYVVEAFDWVRLCYKGS
;
A
#
# COMPACT_ATOMS: atom_id res chain seq x y z
N LEU A 1 18.21 1.62 45.07
CA LEU A 1 17.62 2.56 44.11
C LEU A 1 18.27 2.46 42.72
N ILE A 2 19.59 2.22 42.64
CA ILE A 2 20.33 2.04 41.39
C ILE A 2 20.05 0.68 40.78
N GLU A 3 19.89 -0.39 41.58
CA GLU A 3 19.49 -1.71 41.09
C GLU A 3 18.03 -1.78 40.65
N LYS A 4 17.10 -1.00 41.25
CA LYS A 4 15.73 -0.88 40.76
C LYS A 4 15.63 -0.11 39.42
N LYS A 5 16.52 0.87 39.17
CA LYS A 5 16.59 1.56 37.88
C LYS A 5 17.17 0.68 36.75
N LYS A 6 18.08 -0.25 37.06
CA LYS A 6 18.53 -1.25 36.06
C LYS A 6 17.44 -2.25 35.68
N LYS A 7 16.56 -2.67 36.62
CA LYS A 7 15.44 -3.56 36.32
C LYS A 7 14.29 -2.90 35.53
N LEU A 8 14.18 -1.58 35.52
CA LEU A 8 13.17 -0.87 34.71
C LEU A 8 13.58 -0.65 33.23
N ASN A 9 14.89 -0.70 32.94
CA ASN A 9 15.37 -0.64 31.55
C ASN A 9 15.44 -1.99 30.84
N GLU A 10 15.15 -3.10 31.52
CA GLU A 10 15.17 -4.46 30.93
C GLU A 10 13.79 -4.98 30.49
N LYS A 11 12.74 -4.16 30.51
CA LYS A 11 11.46 -4.46 29.85
C LYS A 11 11.45 -4.09 28.35
N ASN A 12 12.57 -4.20 27.67
CA ASN A 12 12.56 -4.38 26.24
C ASN A 12 11.98 -5.78 25.99
N PHE A 13 10.72 -5.87 25.68
CA PHE A 13 10.13 -7.09 25.14
C PHE A 13 10.99 -7.50 23.94
N ASN A 14 11.84 -8.50 24.12
CA ASN A 14 12.67 -9.04 23.07
C ASN A 14 11.76 -9.73 22.05
N ILE A 15 11.24 -8.95 21.10
CA ILE A 15 10.60 -9.54 19.92
C ILE A 15 11.72 -10.16 19.11
N VAL A 16 11.57 -11.44 18.82
CA VAL A 16 12.57 -12.23 18.10
C VAL A 16 11.94 -12.91 16.92
N VAL A 17 12.74 -13.20 15.92
CA VAL A 17 12.34 -13.96 14.75
C VAL A 17 13.11 -15.28 14.73
N HIS A 18 12.39 -16.37 14.57
CA HIS A 18 12.94 -17.70 14.33
C HIS A 18 12.66 -18.14 12.89
N ASN A 19 13.63 -18.71 12.22
CA ASN A 19 13.54 -19.03 10.79
C ASN A 19 12.37 -19.98 10.41
N ILE A 20 11.92 -20.82 11.35
CA ILE A 20 10.83 -21.79 11.11
C ILE A 20 9.51 -21.33 11.73
N PHE A 21 9.56 -20.76 12.94
CA PHE A 21 8.35 -20.43 13.72
C PHE A 21 7.92 -18.95 13.58
N GLY A 22 8.68 -18.14 12.84
CA GLY A 22 8.39 -16.71 12.63
C GLY A 22 8.65 -15.87 13.87
N GLU A 23 7.87 -14.80 14.02
CA GLU A 23 7.97 -13.88 15.15
C GLU A 23 7.41 -14.47 16.44
N GLY A 24 8.09 -14.14 17.52
CA GLY A 24 7.68 -14.49 18.87
C GLY A 24 8.20 -13.49 19.89
N ILE A 25 7.66 -13.55 21.08
CA ILE A 25 8.06 -12.74 22.24
C ILE A 25 8.80 -13.63 23.20
N VAL A 26 10.00 -13.22 23.59
CA VAL A 26 10.76 -13.90 24.66
C VAL A 26 10.06 -13.64 25.99
N LEU A 27 9.53 -14.69 26.60
CA LEU A 27 8.85 -14.63 27.88
C LEU A 27 9.83 -14.70 29.03
N GLU A 28 10.84 -15.57 28.93
CA GLU A 28 11.85 -15.80 29.94
C GLU A 28 13.11 -16.43 29.33
N THR A 29 14.23 -16.31 30.02
CA THR A 29 15.50 -16.94 29.64
C THR A 29 16.01 -17.81 30.78
N ARG A 30 16.76 -18.85 30.46
CA ARG A 30 17.42 -19.74 31.44
C ARG A 30 18.88 -19.97 31.07
N TRP A 31 19.65 -20.47 32.03
CA TRP A 31 21.07 -20.77 31.86
C TRP A 31 21.86 -19.58 31.33
N ASP A 32 21.77 -18.45 32.04
CA ASP A 32 22.46 -17.19 31.68
C ASP A 32 22.18 -16.72 30.24
N GLY A 33 20.95 -16.93 29.76
CA GLY A 33 20.52 -16.48 28.43
C GLY A 33 20.84 -17.44 27.29
N ILE A 34 21.29 -18.66 27.57
CA ILE A 34 21.59 -19.68 26.54
C ILE A 34 20.31 -20.16 25.86
N GLU A 35 19.20 -20.29 26.58
CA GLU A 35 17.90 -20.63 26.05
C GLU A 35 16.85 -19.60 26.41
N SER A 36 15.96 -19.36 25.48
CA SER A 36 14.82 -18.43 25.62
C SER A 36 13.52 -19.18 25.40
N ARG A 37 12.53 -18.93 26.26
CA ARG A 37 11.15 -19.37 26.06
C ARG A 37 10.42 -18.34 25.23
N VAL A 38 10.03 -18.74 24.05
CA VAL A 38 9.41 -17.83 23.06
C VAL A 38 7.97 -18.25 22.83
N LYS A 39 7.06 -17.29 22.96
CA LYS A 39 5.66 -17.44 22.51
C LYS A 39 5.54 -16.89 21.10
N PHE A 40 5.33 -17.76 20.15
CA PHE A 40 5.16 -17.42 18.74
C PHE A 40 3.74 -16.95 18.43
N ARG A 41 3.57 -16.24 17.31
CA ARG A 41 2.26 -15.79 16.83
C ARG A 41 1.25 -16.92 16.61
N SER A 42 1.72 -18.10 16.25
CA SER A 42 0.89 -19.31 16.14
C SER A 42 0.26 -19.78 17.46
N GLY A 43 0.62 -19.13 18.59
CA GLY A 43 0.26 -19.58 19.94
C GLY A 43 1.23 -20.62 20.52
N LEU A 44 2.14 -21.17 19.72
CA LEU A 44 3.15 -22.14 20.14
C LEU A 44 4.13 -21.48 21.11
N CYS A 45 4.45 -22.19 22.21
CA CYS A 45 5.38 -21.73 23.23
C CYS A 45 6.51 -22.75 23.39
N LEU A 46 7.72 -22.37 23.00
CA LEU A 46 8.88 -23.28 22.97
C LEU A 46 10.09 -22.69 23.69
N TRP A 47 10.89 -23.57 24.29
CA TRP A 47 12.25 -23.28 24.68
C TRP A 47 13.17 -23.49 23.47
N LEU A 48 13.92 -22.45 23.08
CA LEU A 48 14.83 -22.47 21.94
C LEU A 48 16.19 -21.90 22.33
N PRO A 49 17.28 -22.40 21.74
CA PRO A 49 18.57 -21.77 21.88
C PRO A 49 18.50 -20.30 21.42
N THR A 50 18.91 -19.38 22.31
CA THR A 50 18.86 -17.93 22.04
C THR A 50 19.62 -17.54 20.77
N LYS A 51 20.68 -18.28 20.42
CA LYS A 51 21.45 -18.06 19.18
C LYS A 51 20.67 -18.29 17.90
N TRP A 52 19.51 -18.98 17.94
CA TRP A 52 18.61 -19.20 16.80
C TRP A 52 17.59 -18.08 16.64
N LEU A 53 17.53 -17.18 17.62
CA LEU A 53 16.61 -16.06 17.65
C LEU A 53 17.35 -14.81 17.17
N LYS A 54 16.82 -14.20 16.14
CA LYS A 54 17.30 -12.90 15.68
C LYS A 54 16.51 -11.82 16.41
N PRO A 55 17.13 -10.92 17.18
CA PRO A 55 16.40 -9.79 17.75
C PRO A 55 15.85 -8.94 16.61
N LEU A 56 14.56 -8.64 16.67
CA LEU A 56 13.94 -7.69 15.76
C LEU A 56 14.40 -6.29 16.17
N ARG A 57 15.52 -5.85 15.64
CA ARG A 57 15.93 -4.45 15.71
C ARG A 57 15.13 -3.67 14.67
N VAL A 58 14.06 -3.04 15.08
CA VAL A 58 13.55 -1.89 14.34
C VAL A 58 14.63 -0.81 14.52
N GLU A 59 15.32 -0.43 13.45
CA GLU A 59 16.16 0.76 13.49
C GLU A 59 15.24 1.93 13.82
N GLU A 60 15.31 2.41 15.06
CA GLU A 60 14.53 3.56 15.51
C GLU A 60 15.10 4.79 14.80
N LYS A 61 14.46 5.23 13.74
CA LYS A 61 14.74 6.54 13.17
C LYS A 61 14.40 7.58 14.23
N GLU A 62 15.38 8.33 14.68
CA GLU A 62 15.14 9.45 15.58
C GLU A 62 14.25 10.48 14.89
N LEU A 63 13.03 10.62 15.39
CA LEU A 63 12.08 11.62 14.88
C LEU A 63 12.48 13.00 15.43
N ASP A 64 12.53 13.97 14.54
CA ASP A 64 12.64 15.37 14.93
C ASP A 64 11.28 15.92 15.44
N LYS A 65 11.33 17.13 15.97
CA LYS A 65 10.15 17.80 16.53
C LYS A 65 9.04 18.04 15.49
N ILE A 66 9.40 18.31 14.24
CA ILE A 66 8.44 18.64 13.16
C ILE A 66 7.73 17.35 12.72
N SER A 67 8.50 16.29 12.45
CA SER A 67 7.97 14.97 12.09
C SER A 67 7.07 14.42 13.19
N SER A 68 7.50 14.54 14.48
CA SER A 68 6.69 14.12 15.61
C SER A 68 5.36 14.86 15.73
N ARG A 69 5.33 16.18 15.47
CA ARG A 69 4.09 16.95 15.46
C ARG A 69 3.15 16.54 14.31
N ARG A 70 3.70 16.35 13.11
CA ARG A 70 2.94 15.89 11.96
C ARG A 70 2.29 14.52 12.20
N LEU A 71 3.01 13.58 12.80
CA LEU A 71 2.47 12.29 13.19
C LEU A 71 1.31 12.43 14.19
N LEU A 72 1.48 13.28 15.22
CA LEU A 72 0.42 13.50 16.20
C LEU A 72 -0.84 14.13 15.59
N GLU A 73 -0.70 15.06 14.62
CA GLU A 73 -1.86 15.60 13.90
C GLU A 73 -2.59 14.51 13.11
N ALA A 74 -1.87 13.66 12.38
CA ALA A 74 -2.48 12.54 11.67
C ALA A 74 -3.22 11.59 12.62
N PHE A 75 -2.64 11.29 13.78
CA PHE A 75 -3.27 10.44 14.81
C PHE A 75 -4.54 11.07 15.41
N ARG A 76 -4.56 12.41 15.63
CA ARG A 76 -5.78 13.14 16.05
C ARG A 76 -6.89 13.04 15.03
N MET A 77 -6.54 13.15 13.76
CA MET A 77 -7.48 13.02 12.65
C MET A 77 -7.90 11.55 12.40
N GLY A 78 -7.18 10.58 12.98
CA GLY A 78 -7.43 9.15 12.75
C GLY A 78 -7.05 8.69 11.35
N VAL A 79 -6.13 9.40 10.68
CA VAL A 79 -5.61 9.02 9.35
C VAL A 79 -4.25 8.35 9.47
N VAL A 80 -3.92 7.51 8.49
CA VAL A 80 -2.59 6.89 8.39
C VAL A 80 -1.62 7.92 7.81
N PRO A 81 -0.55 8.28 8.52
CA PRO A 81 0.44 9.21 7.99
C PRO A 81 1.31 8.53 6.94
N HIS A 82 1.46 9.15 5.78
CA HIS A 82 2.31 8.63 4.69
C HIS A 82 3.80 8.86 4.95
N GLN A 83 4.13 10.01 5.55
CA GLN A 83 5.51 10.35 5.90
C GLN A 83 5.86 9.77 7.27
N ASP A 84 7.12 9.33 7.42
CA ASP A 84 7.66 8.73 8.64
C ASP A 84 6.93 7.46 9.14
N ILE A 85 6.20 6.77 8.23
CA ILE A 85 5.42 5.56 8.54
C ILE A 85 6.25 4.46 9.21
N GLU A 86 7.54 4.37 8.89
CA GLU A 86 8.47 3.42 9.50
C GLU A 86 8.61 3.63 11.02
N SER A 87 8.49 4.87 11.48
CA SER A 87 8.72 5.24 12.88
C SER A 87 7.60 4.79 13.83
N PHE A 88 6.46 4.35 13.28
CA PHE A 88 5.31 3.89 14.08
C PHE A 88 4.64 2.62 13.55
N THR A 89 5.34 1.86 12.69
CA THR A 89 4.91 0.52 12.26
C THR A 89 5.51 -0.53 13.18
N PHE A 90 4.68 -1.25 13.92
CA PHE A 90 5.10 -2.22 14.93
C PHE A 90 4.43 -3.57 14.70
N GLY A 91 5.11 -4.64 15.11
CA GLY A 91 4.56 -5.98 15.18
C GLY A 91 4.23 -6.62 13.80
N ARG A 92 4.88 -6.17 12.70
CA ARG A 92 4.59 -6.61 11.32
C ARG A 92 5.80 -7.20 10.58
N ALA A 93 6.83 -7.63 11.32
CA ALA A 93 8.07 -8.08 10.70
C ALA A 93 7.89 -9.33 9.81
N TYR A 94 6.98 -10.24 10.17
CA TYR A 94 6.69 -11.42 9.36
C TYR A 94 6.06 -11.02 8.01
N GLU A 95 5.07 -10.14 8.04
CA GLU A 95 4.39 -9.62 6.87
C GLU A 95 5.37 -8.87 5.94
N ILE A 96 6.26 -8.09 6.55
CA ILE A 96 7.30 -7.33 5.85
C ILE A 96 8.34 -8.27 5.20
N ASP A 97 8.81 -9.31 5.91
CA ASP A 97 9.76 -10.29 5.38
C ASP A 97 9.17 -11.07 4.18
N LEU A 98 7.91 -11.46 4.27
CA LEU A 98 7.23 -12.12 3.16
C LEU A 98 7.08 -11.19 1.95
N PHE A 99 6.71 -9.95 2.19
CA PHE A 99 6.61 -8.94 1.13
C PHE A 99 7.97 -8.65 0.48
N GLN A 100 9.05 -8.59 1.27
CA GLN A 100 10.41 -8.40 0.76
C GLN A 100 10.82 -9.52 -0.22
N LYS A 101 10.41 -10.75 0.03
CA LYS A 101 10.66 -11.87 -0.90
C LYS A 101 9.92 -11.68 -2.23
N LEU A 102 8.71 -11.10 -2.21
CA LEU A 102 7.99 -10.78 -3.45
C LEU A 102 8.65 -9.63 -4.21
N LEU A 103 9.16 -8.61 -3.53
CA LEU A 103 9.96 -7.56 -4.15
C LEU A 103 11.22 -8.13 -4.82
N ASP A 104 11.90 -9.07 -4.17
CA ASP A 104 13.09 -9.70 -4.74
C ASP A 104 12.75 -10.61 -5.94
N ASN A 105 11.57 -11.25 -5.93
CA ASN A 105 11.08 -11.99 -7.09
C ASN A 105 10.74 -11.06 -8.26
N LEU A 106 10.11 -9.91 -8.00
CA LEU A 106 9.79 -8.93 -9.03
C LEU A 106 11.06 -8.44 -9.75
N LYS A 107 12.15 -8.21 -9.02
CA LYS A 107 13.47 -7.86 -9.62
C LYS A 107 14.02 -8.94 -10.54
N ARG A 108 13.57 -10.18 -10.41
CA ARG A 108 13.91 -11.32 -11.29
C ARG A 108 12.93 -11.47 -12.45
N GLY A 109 12.00 -10.53 -12.64
CA GLY A 109 10.96 -10.58 -13.67
C GLY A 109 9.75 -11.43 -13.30
N LEU A 110 9.64 -11.87 -12.05
CA LEU A 110 8.51 -12.63 -11.56
C LEU A 110 7.55 -11.69 -10.87
N GLY A 111 6.37 -11.47 -11.45
CA GLY A 111 5.30 -10.75 -10.81
C GLY A 111 4.77 -11.45 -9.56
N GLY A 112 3.82 -10.83 -8.86
CA GLY A 112 3.26 -11.46 -7.68
C GLY A 112 2.04 -10.73 -7.13
N VAL A 113 1.29 -11.46 -6.29
CA VAL A 113 0.13 -10.91 -5.58
C VAL A 113 0.32 -11.15 -4.08
N PHE A 114 0.03 -10.12 -3.30
CA PHE A 114 0.09 -10.13 -1.84
C PHE A 114 -1.27 -9.75 -1.26
N LEU A 115 -1.96 -10.72 -0.69
CA LEU A 115 -3.29 -10.54 -0.11
C LEU A 115 -3.18 -10.29 1.39
N ILE A 116 -3.68 -9.14 1.84
CA ILE A 116 -3.76 -8.74 3.24
C ILE A 116 -5.20 -8.85 3.68
N GLU A 117 -5.53 -9.87 4.46
CA GLU A 117 -6.84 -10.00 5.07
C GLU A 117 -6.80 -9.57 6.53
N GLY A 118 -7.88 -8.98 6.98
CA GLY A 118 -8.01 -8.62 8.39
C GLY A 118 -9.34 -7.96 8.69
N GLU A 119 -9.84 -8.15 9.90
CA GLU A 119 -11.05 -7.48 10.34
C GLU A 119 -10.90 -5.95 10.34
N TYR A 120 -12.02 -5.24 10.40
CA TYR A 120 -12.01 -3.79 10.53
C TYR A 120 -11.17 -3.34 11.74
N GLY A 121 -10.30 -2.36 11.53
CA GLY A 121 -9.40 -1.85 12.56
C GLY A 121 -8.14 -2.71 12.85
N SER A 122 -7.89 -3.80 12.10
CA SER A 122 -6.68 -4.63 12.24
C SER A 122 -5.39 -3.98 11.72
N GLY A 123 -5.51 -2.84 11.01
CA GLY A 123 -4.39 -2.11 10.43
C GLY A 123 -4.03 -2.51 9.00
N LYS A 124 -4.99 -2.99 8.20
CA LYS A 124 -4.81 -3.30 6.77
C LYS A 124 -4.24 -2.12 5.98
N THR A 125 -4.95 -0.99 5.99
CA THR A 125 -4.55 0.24 5.30
C THR A 125 -3.17 0.74 5.77
N HIS A 126 -2.89 0.66 7.08
CA HIS A 126 -1.58 1.03 7.62
C HIS A 126 -0.46 0.13 7.05
N LEU A 127 -0.68 -1.18 7.02
CA LEU A 127 0.29 -2.10 6.43
C LEU A 127 0.45 -1.85 4.92
N ALA A 128 -0.64 -1.67 4.18
CA ALA A 128 -0.61 -1.37 2.76
C ALA A 128 0.22 -0.11 2.45
N GLU A 129 0.03 0.98 3.22
CA GLU A 129 0.83 2.20 3.09
C GLU A 129 2.30 1.98 3.47
N TYR A 130 2.59 1.18 4.49
CA TYR A 130 3.97 0.83 4.82
C TYR A 130 4.65 0.04 3.69
N LEU A 131 3.95 -0.93 3.09
CA LEU A 131 4.46 -1.70 1.95
C LEU A 131 4.63 -0.84 0.71
N ARG A 132 3.75 0.15 0.49
CA ARG A 132 3.92 1.17 -0.54
C ARG A 132 5.21 1.96 -0.34
N HIS A 133 5.45 2.42 0.87
CA HIS A 133 6.69 3.13 1.22
C HIS A 133 7.94 2.28 0.97
N LEU A 134 7.93 1.00 1.35
CA LEU A 134 9.03 0.07 1.05
C LEU A 134 9.24 -0.11 -0.46
N SER A 135 8.16 -0.22 -1.22
CA SER A 135 8.22 -0.36 -2.68
C SER A 135 8.88 0.88 -3.32
N LEU A 136 8.48 2.09 -2.90
CA LEU A 136 9.10 3.34 -3.35
C LEU A 136 10.60 3.39 -3.03
N LYS A 137 11.00 2.99 -1.83
CA LYS A 137 12.42 2.91 -1.44
C LYS A 137 13.22 1.91 -2.27
N GLN A 138 12.59 0.90 -2.82
CA GLN A 138 13.20 -0.10 -3.68
C GLN A 138 13.05 0.22 -5.17
N SER A 139 12.80 1.49 -5.49
CA SER A 139 12.70 2.00 -6.86
C SER A 139 11.57 1.37 -7.68
N LEU A 140 10.44 1.02 -7.08
CA LEU A 140 9.23 0.71 -7.80
C LEU A 140 8.41 1.96 -8.05
N ALA A 141 7.73 2.03 -9.20
CA ALA A 141 6.57 2.90 -9.33
C ALA A 141 5.43 2.29 -8.50
N THR A 142 4.70 3.10 -7.73
CA THR A 142 3.58 2.62 -6.92
C THR A 142 2.31 3.40 -7.22
N ALA A 143 1.20 2.68 -7.35
CA ALA A 143 -0.13 3.24 -7.57
C ALA A 143 -1.09 2.70 -6.49
N TYR A 144 -2.02 3.53 -6.03
CA TYR A 144 -2.97 3.20 -4.97
C TYR A 144 -4.40 3.53 -5.40
N CYS A 145 -5.32 2.65 -5.10
CA CYS A 145 -6.74 2.86 -5.30
C CYS A 145 -7.51 2.24 -4.14
N GLU A 146 -8.39 3.04 -3.53
CA GLU A 146 -9.39 2.58 -2.57
C GLU A 146 -10.71 2.37 -3.32
N LEU A 147 -11.25 1.16 -3.26
CA LEU A 147 -12.55 0.88 -3.86
C LEU A 147 -13.67 1.44 -2.99
N HIS A 148 -14.63 2.08 -3.63
CA HIS A 148 -15.80 2.61 -2.95
C HIS A 148 -17.01 2.59 -3.91
N ILE A 149 -18.17 2.10 -3.45
CA ILE A 149 -19.34 1.88 -4.31
C ILE A 149 -19.76 3.16 -5.08
N GLN A 150 -19.64 4.33 -4.49
CA GLN A 150 -20.07 5.59 -5.12
C GLN A 150 -18.95 6.30 -5.86
N GLU A 151 -17.75 6.38 -5.27
CA GLU A 151 -16.65 7.19 -5.80
C GLU A 151 -15.80 6.41 -6.81
N THR A 152 -15.37 5.20 -6.42
CA THR A 152 -14.51 4.32 -7.24
C THR A 152 -15.12 2.92 -7.34
N PRO A 153 -16.29 2.79 -8.01
CA PRO A 153 -17.00 1.51 -8.07
C PRO A 153 -16.16 0.43 -8.75
N PRO A 154 -16.09 -0.80 -8.19
CA PRO A 154 -15.34 -1.91 -8.77
C PRO A 154 -15.69 -2.23 -10.23
N TYR A 155 -16.94 -1.96 -10.67
CA TYR A 155 -17.43 -2.18 -12.03
C TYR A 155 -17.13 -1.03 -13.00
N ARG A 156 -16.34 -0.03 -12.61
CA ARG A 156 -15.94 1.11 -13.43
C ARG A 156 -14.41 1.13 -13.65
N PRO A 157 -13.88 0.30 -14.56
CA PRO A 157 -12.43 0.18 -14.77
C PRO A 157 -11.74 1.51 -15.09
N LYS A 158 -12.41 2.43 -15.78
CA LYS A 158 -11.89 3.77 -16.06
C LYS A 158 -11.62 4.57 -14.79
N LYS A 159 -12.54 4.53 -13.82
CA LYS A 159 -12.36 5.23 -12.54
C LYS A 159 -11.21 4.64 -11.73
N ILE A 160 -11.12 3.31 -11.66
CA ILE A 160 -10.01 2.63 -10.99
C ILE A 160 -8.69 2.98 -11.66
N TYR A 161 -8.64 2.94 -12.99
CA TYR A 161 -7.47 3.36 -13.76
C TYR A 161 -7.07 4.80 -13.44
N HIS A 162 -8.04 5.74 -13.44
CA HIS A 162 -7.79 7.14 -13.11
C HIS A 162 -7.16 7.29 -11.72
N GLU A 163 -7.74 6.68 -10.68
CA GLU A 163 -7.18 6.72 -9.33
C GLU A 163 -5.76 6.13 -9.27
N LEU A 164 -5.53 5.02 -9.94
CA LEU A 164 -4.21 4.38 -9.98
C LEU A 164 -3.16 5.29 -10.64
N VAL A 165 -3.44 5.88 -11.80
CA VAL A 165 -2.46 6.73 -12.49
C VAL A 165 -2.29 8.08 -11.80
N TYR A 166 -3.35 8.63 -11.21
CA TYR A 166 -3.30 9.87 -10.44
C TYR A 166 -2.47 9.74 -9.16
N SER A 167 -2.59 8.59 -8.48
CA SER A 167 -1.82 8.27 -7.28
C SER A 167 -0.41 7.74 -7.55
N LEU A 168 -0.05 7.48 -8.82
CA LEU A 168 1.23 6.89 -9.16
C LEU A 168 2.40 7.78 -8.76
N ARG A 169 3.34 7.21 -8.01
CA ARG A 169 4.58 7.87 -7.60
C ARG A 169 5.76 6.92 -7.72
N TYR A 170 6.94 7.46 -7.98
CA TYR A 170 8.21 6.75 -7.91
C TYR A 170 9.33 7.69 -7.50
N ILE A 171 10.42 7.13 -6.97
CA ILE A 171 11.59 7.90 -6.55
C ILE A 171 12.74 7.55 -7.49
N LYS A 172 13.36 8.56 -8.08
CA LYS A 172 14.55 8.44 -8.91
C LYS A 172 15.49 9.60 -8.58
N ASP A 173 16.77 9.28 -8.37
CA ASP A 173 17.80 10.28 -8.03
C ASP A 173 17.42 11.19 -6.85
N GLY A 174 16.70 10.65 -5.87
CA GLY A 174 16.25 11.36 -4.66
C GLY A 174 15.05 12.30 -4.85
N CYS A 175 14.48 12.37 -6.04
CA CYS A 175 13.30 13.16 -6.36
C CYS A 175 12.08 12.26 -6.56
N GLU A 176 10.91 12.75 -6.16
CA GLU A 176 9.63 12.08 -6.37
C GLU A 176 9.00 12.55 -7.69
N TYR A 177 8.52 11.61 -8.47
CA TYR A 177 7.90 11.78 -9.78
C TYR A 177 6.54 11.11 -9.84
N GLY A 178 5.70 11.54 -10.79
CA GLY A 178 4.36 11.01 -11.03
C GLY A 178 4.21 10.29 -12.38
N TYR A 179 2.95 9.98 -12.72
CA TYR A 179 2.60 9.29 -13.96
C TYR A 179 3.04 10.05 -15.22
N ARG A 180 2.83 11.36 -15.25
CA ARG A 180 3.22 12.20 -16.40
C ARG A 180 4.72 12.17 -16.64
N ASP A 181 5.52 12.18 -15.57
CA ASP A 181 6.98 12.12 -15.66
C ASP A 181 7.44 10.74 -16.14
N LEU A 182 6.75 9.67 -15.71
CA LEU A 182 6.99 8.33 -16.20
C LEU A 182 6.77 8.23 -17.71
N LEU A 183 5.67 8.82 -18.22
CA LEU A 183 5.40 8.87 -19.65
C LEU A 183 6.41 9.73 -20.40
N LYS A 184 6.82 10.89 -19.87
CA LYS A 184 7.88 11.74 -20.49
C LYS A 184 9.21 10.98 -20.60
N GLN A 185 9.64 10.31 -19.54
CA GLN A 185 10.84 9.49 -19.59
C GLN A 185 10.69 8.31 -20.56
N GLY A 186 9.51 7.70 -20.59
CA GLY A 186 9.17 6.63 -21.51
C GLY A 186 9.13 7.04 -22.97
N ALA A 187 8.87 8.31 -23.29
CA ALA A 187 8.87 8.83 -24.65
C ALA A 187 10.28 8.81 -25.31
N GLU A 188 11.33 8.70 -24.50
CA GLU A 188 12.71 8.61 -24.98
C GLU A 188 13.15 7.17 -25.31
N ILE A 189 12.34 6.18 -24.98
CA ILE A 189 12.62 4.78 -25.28
C ILE A 189 11.66 4.24 -26.35
N THR A 190 12.11 3.21 -27.07
CA THR A 190 11.26 2.51 -28.03
C THR A 190 10.63 1.30 -27.36
N ILE A 191 9.31 1.25 -27.34
CA ILE A 191 8.56 0.09 -26.87
C ILE A 191 7.94 -0.65 -28.06
N PRO A 192 7.71 -1.97 -27.99
CA PRO A 192 6.93 -2.70 -28.99
C PRO A 192 5.53 -2.07 -29.18
N ASP A 193 4.86 -2.38 -30.30
CA ASP A 193 3.56 -1.77 -30.64
C ASP A 193 2.52 -2.02 -29.53
N HIS A 194 2.19 -0.96 -28.80
CA HIS A 194 1.14 -0.93 -27.79
C HIS A 194 0.06 0.03 -28.25
N CYS A 195 -1.15 -0.46 -28.47
CA CYS A 195 -2.20 0.32 -29.13
C CYS A 195 -2.54 1.66 -28.45
N PHE A 196 -2.28 1.81 -27.16
CA PHE A 196 -2.49 3.04 -26.40
C PHE A 196 -1.17 3.77 -26.11
N LEU A 197 -0.19 3.11 -25.48
CA LEU A 197 1.04 3.79 -25.03
C LEU A 197 1.91 4.25 -26.18
N THR A 198 2.08 3.46 -27.25
CA THR A 198 2.94 3.86 -28.38
C THR A 198 2.51 5.20 -29.00
N PRO A 199 1.24 5.43 -29.36
CA PRO A 199 0.81 6.74 -29.86
C PRO A 199 0.82 7.84 -28.78
N VAL A 200 0.58 7.52 -27.50
CA VAL A 200 0.69 8.48 -26.40
C VAL A 200 2.13 8.98 -26.26
N LEU A 201 3.10 8.08 -26.16
CA LEU A 201 4.51 8.43 -26.04
C LEU A 201 5.03 9.22 -27.25
N LYS A 202 4.60 8.85 -28.46
CA LYS A 202 4.89 9.62 -29.66
C LYS A 202 4.33 11.05 -29.58
N ARG A 203 3.07 11.21 -29.15
CA ARG A 203 2.47 12.54 -28.96
C ARG A 203 3.21 13.37 -27.94
N ILE A 204 3.62 12.77 -26.81
CA ILE A 204 4.41 13.45 -25.77
C ILE A 204 5.76 13.92 -26.32
N LYS A 205 6.43 13.07 -27.09
CA LYS A 205 7.72 13.41 -27.71
C LYS A 205 7.61 14.56 -28.72
N ASP A 206 6.51 14.62 -29.46
CA ASP A 206 6.25 15.65 -30.47
C ASP A 206 5.66 16.94 -29.88
N MET A 207 5.33 16.96 -28.58
CA MET A 207 4.69 18.07 -27.90
C MET A 207 5.74 19.09 -27.42
N GLU A 208 5.53 20.35 -27.76
CA GLU A 208 6.36 21.44 -27.25
C GLU A 208 5.94 21.83 -25.81
N GLU A 209 6.89 22.30 -25.00
CA GLU A 209 6.59 22.75 -23.61
C GLU A 209 5.57 23.89 -23.55
N SER A 210 5.46 24.68 -24.63
CA SER A 210 4.52 25.79 -24.78
C SER A 210 3.13 25.40 -25.30
N ASP A 211 2.88 24.10 -25.55
CA ASP A 211 1.59 23.64 -26.08
C ASP A 211 0.46 23.87 -25.08
N LEU A 212 -0.43 24.80 -25.40
CA LEU A 212 -1.59 25.17 -24.59
C LEU A 212 -2.55 24.00 -24.33
N HIS A 213 -2.51 22.96 -25.16
CA HIS A 213 -3.36 21.77 -25.05
C HIS A 213 -2.70 20.63 -24.27
N SER A 214 -1.48 20.81 -23.78
CA SER A 214 -0.73 19.76 -23.06
C SER A 214 -1.48 19.27 -21.82
N GLU A 215 -2.06 20.16 -21.03
CA GLU A 215 -2.81 19.81 -19.82
C GLU A 215 -4.07 19.00 -20.13
N VAL A 216 -4.82 19.40 -21.13
CA VAL A 216 -6.02 18.68 -21.59
C VAL A 216 -5.69 17.29 -22.10
N PHE A 217 -4.55 17.15 -22.78
CA PHE A 217 -4.06 15.87 -23.23
C PHE A 217 -3.70 14.94 -22.06
N TYR A 218 -2.98 15.45 -21.06
CA TYR A 218 -2.66 14.68 -19.86
C TYR A 218 -3.91 14.26 -19.09
N GLN A 219 -4.84 15.17 -18.83
CA GLN A 219 -6.12 14.85 -18.20
C GLN A 219 -6.88 13.75 -18.95
N TRP A 220 -6.87 13.83 -20.28
CA TRP A 220 -7.52 12.84 -21.11
C TRP A 220 -6.88 11.43 -20.99
N ILE A 221 -5.55 11.33 -21.07
CA ILE A 221 -4.87 10.02 -20.94
C ILE A 221 -4.90 9.48 -19.51
N GLU A 222 -5.09 10.33 -18.53
CA GLU A 222 -5.30 9.97 -17.11
C GLU A 222 -6.73 9.50 -16.84
N GLY A 223 -7.61 9.56 -17.82
CA GLY A 223 -8.98 9.05 -17.69
C GLY A 223 -9.98 10.06 -17.14
N GLU A 224 -9.64 11.34 -17.06
CA GLU A 224 -10.60 12.38 -16.70
C GLU A 224 -11.71 12.53 -17.75
N SER A 225 -12.83 13.12 -17.34
CA SER A 225 -13.96 13.35 -18.23
C SER A 225 -13.71 14.61 -19.04
N THR A 226 -13.41 14.46 -20.33
CA THR A 226 -13.14 15.57 -21.25
C THR A 226 -14.33 15.85 -22.17
N LYS A 227 -15.55 15.88 -21.66
CA LYS A 227 -16.77 16.08 -22.45
C LYS A 227 -16.78 17.36 -23.30
N GLU A 228 -16.05 18.36 -22.87
CA GLU A 228 -15.99 19.69 -23.51
C GLU A 228 -15.20 19.69 -24.84
N TYR A 229 -14.34 18.69 -25.07
CA TYR A 229 -13.41 18.68 -26.21
C TYR A 229 -13.77 17.69 -27.32
N ALA A 230 -14.93 17.04 -27.26
CA ALA A 230 -15.34 16.03 -28.26
C ALA A 230 -15.61 16.60 -29.67
N THR A 231 -15.69 17.92 -29.82
CA THR A 231 -16.03 18.59 -31.06
C THR A 231 -14.88 19.34 -31.75
N ASP A 232 -13.70 19.41 -31.13
CA ASP A 232 -12.59 20.21 -31.64
C ASP A 232 -11.72 19.43 -32.65
N ARG A 233 -11.32 20.08 -33.74
CA ARG A 233 -10.41 19.50 -34.77
C ARG A 233 -9.03 19.17 -34.21
N ASP A 234 -8.64 19.84 -33.12
CA ASP A 234 -7.38 19.64 -32.40
C ASP A 234 -7.53 18.69 -31.19
N ALA A 235 -8.54 17.84 -31.22
CA ALA A 235 -8.83 16.91 -30.15
C ALA A 235 -7.57 16.13 -29.71
N PRO A 236 -7.37 15.94 -28.38
CA PRO A 236 -6.14 15.40 -27.80
C PRO A 236 -5.78 14.00 -28.31
N TYR A 237 -6.75 13.24 -28.80
CA TYR A 237 -6.56 11.89 -29.32
C TYR A 237 -5.94 11.79 -30.72
N ARG A 238 -5.67 12.94 -31.41
CA ARG A 238 -5.06 12.94 -32.75
C ARG A 238 -3.54 13.07 -32.65
N VAL A 239 -2.83 12.17 -33.31
CA VAL A 239 -1.36 12.22 -33.46
C VAL A 239 -1.03 12.64 -34.90
N ARG A 240 0.01 13.47 -35.08
CA ARG A 240 0.52 13.80 -36.46
C ARG A 240 0.78 12.51 -37.24
N GLY A 241 0.26 12.44 -38.46
CA GLY A 241 0.40 11.26 -39.32
C GLY A 241 -0.80 10.32 -39.31
N GLY A 242 -1.96 10.75 -38.76
CA GLY A 242 -3.22 10.01 -38.86
C GLY A 242 -3.43 8.90 -37.83
N GLN A 243 -2.46 8.65 -36.96
CA GLN A 243 -2.64 7.72 -35.85
C GLN A 243 -3.61 8.32 -34.82
N GLN A 244 -4.58 7.52 -34.39
CA GLN A 244 -5.50 7.88 -33.31
C GLN A 244 -5.12 7.14 -32.04
N ILE A 245 -5.14 7.86 -30.90
CA ILE A 245 -5.05 7.23 -29.59
C ILE A 245 -6.45 6.70 -29.25
N PRO A 246 -6.60 5.41 -28.88
CA PRO A 246 -7.90 4.86 -28.48
C PRO A 246 -8.50 5.64 -27.33
N ALA A 247 -9.80 5.94 -27.40
CA ALA A 247 -10.51 6.63 -26.34
C ALA A 247 -10.61 5.76 -25.07
N LEU A 248 -10.49 6.41 -23.92
CA LEU A 248 -10.71 5.77 -22.63
C LEU A 248 -12.22 5.78 -22.31
N TYR A 249 -12.90 4.70 -22.67
CA TYR A 249 -14.33 4.55 -22.43
C TYR A 249 -14.63 4.17 -20.99
N ASP A 250 -15.72 4.71 -20.45
CA ASP A 250 -16.24 4.35 -19.13
C ASP A 250 -17.22 3.19 -19.20
N PHE A 251 -16.83 2.14 -19.94
CA PHE A 251 -17.61 0.92 -20.04
C PHE A 251 -17.04 -0.14 -19.11
N SER A 252 -17.93 -0.80 -18.42
CA SER A 252 -17.59 -1.95 -17.58
C SER A 252 -17.06 -3.16 -18.36
N THR A 253 -17.23 -3.17 -19.68
CA THR A 253 -16.68 -4.19 -20.60
C THR A 253 -15.27 -3.89 -21.07
N ALA A 254 -14.64 -2.79 -20.65
CA ALA A 254 -13.28 -2.44 -21.02
C ALA A 254 -12.23 -2.91 -19.99
N ALA A 255 -12.54 -3.98 -19.28
CA ALA A 255 -11.64 -4.55 -18.27
C ALA A 255 -10.30 -5.01 -18.88
N ASP A 256 -10.33 -5.64 -20.03
CA ASP A 256 -9.17 -6.03 -20.83
C ASP A 256 -8.29 -4.84 -21.19
N PHE A 257 -8.87 -3.79 -21.71
CA PHE A 257 -8.15 -2.62 -22.18
C PHE A 257 -7.41 -1.88 -21.04
N TYR A 258 -8.05 -1.67 -19.89
CA TYR A 258 -7.38 -1.00 -18.76
C TYR A 258 -6.30 -1.88 -18.13
N ASN A 259 -6.52 -3.18 -18.02
CA ASN A 259 -5.50 -4.12 -17.61
C ASN A 259 -4.31 -4.13 -18.60
N TYR A 260 -4.59 -4.08 -19.91
CA TYR A 260 -3.58 -3.97 -20.93
C TYR A 260 -2.73 -2.68 -20.80
N ILE A 261 -3.37 -1.53 -20.53
CA ILE A 261 -2.63 -0.28 -20.29
C ILE A 261 -1.76 -0.40 -19.04
N LEU A 262 -2.30 -0.90 -17.91
CA LEU A 262 -1.54 -1.05 -16.66
C LEU A 262 -0.34 -2.00 -16.82
N SER A 263 -0.51 -3.09 -17.56
CA SER A 263 0.59 -3.99 -17.88
C SER A 263 1.66 -3.31 -18.74
N GLY A 264 1.25 -2.49 -19.70
CA GLY A 264 2.15 -1.65 -20.51
C GLY A 264 2.88 -0.60 -19.67
N VAL A 265 2.20 0.02 -18.70
CA VAL A 265 2.82 0.96 -17.74
C VAL A 265 3.88 0.24 -16.90
N SER A 266 3.62 -1.00 -16.46
CA SER A 266 4.61 -1.79 -15.71
C SER A 266 5.85 -2.11 -16.55
N TYR A 267 5.65 -2.45 -17.81
CA TYR A 267 6.72 -2.65 -18.79
C TYR A 267 7.55 -1.37 -18.97
N LEU A 268 6.88 -0.24 -19.16
CA LEU A 268 7.53 1.06 -19.31
C LEU A 268 8.34 1.43 -18.06
N ALA A 269 7.77 1.26 -16.86
CA ALA A 269 8.46 1.49 -15.60
C ALA A 269 9.76 0.67 -15.50
N ASN A 270 9.71 -0.61 -15.86
CA ASN A 270 10.90 -1.45 -15.86
C ASN A 270 11.98 -0.94 -16.86
N HIS A 271 11.58 -0.54 -18.05
CA HIS A 271 12.49 -0.08 -19.10
C HIS A 271 13.11 1.30 -18.86
N ILE A 272 12.52 2.15 -18.03
CA ILE A 272 13.16 3.40 -17.58
C ILE A 272 14.06 3.20 -16.36
N GLY A 273 14.28 1.95 -15.95
CA GLY A 273 15.22 1.57 -14.88
C GLY A 273 14.58 1.42 -13.50
N LEU A 274 13.24 1.38 -13.40
CA LEU A 274 12.54 1.02 -12.16
C LEU A 274 12.37 -0.49 -12.05
N GLY A 275 12.09 -0.98 -10.84
CA GLY A 275 11.86 -2.42 -10.61
C GLY A 275 10.52 -2.95 -11.12
N GLY A 276 9.65 -2.10 -11.65
CA GLY A 276 8.30 -2.43 -12.09
C GLY A 276 7.23 -1.54 -11.45
N LEU A 277 5.99 -2.02 -11.41
CA LEU A 277 4.82 -1.32 -10.89
C LEU A 277 4.21 -2.06 -9.69
N GLY A 278 4.20 -1.43 -8.53
CA GLY A 278 3.43 -1.85 -7.36
C GLY A 278 2.02 -1.26 -7.44
N ILE A 279 0.99 -2.09 -7.46
CA ILE A 279 -0.41 -1.67 -7.44
C ILE A 279 -1.01 -2.06 -6.09
N ILE A 280 -1.69 -1.12 -5.44
CA ILE A 280 -2.38 -1.35 -4.18
C ILE A 280 -3.87 -1.10 -4.39
N ILE A 281 -4.68 -2.11 -4.07
CA ILE A 281 -6.13 -2.02 -4.04
C ILE A 281 -6.58 -2.22 -2.60
N ASP A 282 -7.12 -1.18 -1.99
CA ASP A 282 -7.70 -1.22 -0.64
C ASP A 282 -9.23 -1.33 -0.69
N GLU A 283 -9.85 -1.77 0.40
CA GLU A 283 -11.29 -2.01 0.54
C GLU A 283 -11.83 -2.93 -0.57
N PHE A 284 -11.07 -3.99 -0.88
CA PHE A 284 -11.40 -4.90 -1.99
C PHE A 284 -12.74 -5.60 -1.80
N GLU A 285 -13.21 -5.76 -0.57
CA GLU A 285 -14.52 -6.30 -0.23
C GLU A 285 -15.71 -5.51 -0.78
N GLU A 286 -15.52 -4.24 -1.19
CA GLU A 286 -16.58 -3.43 -1.79
C GLU A 286 -17.23 -4.09 -3.02
N ILE A 287 -16.52 -5.01 -3.70
CA ILE A 287 -17.10 -5.79 -4.78
C ILE A 287 -18.26 -6.68 -4.32
N ASN A 288 -18.22 -7.16 -3.07
CA ASN A 288 -19.25 -8.02 -2.50
C ASN A 288 -20.50 -7.23 -2.08
N HIS A 289 -20.40 -5.91 -1.97
CA HIS A 289 -21.50 -5.02 -1.63
C HIS A 289 -22.33 -4.59 -2.85
N ILE A 290 -21.96 -5.03 -4.07
CA ILE A 290 -22.70 -4.74 -5.30
C ILE A 290 -23.89 -5.68 -5.41
N TRP A 291 -25.12 -5.14 -5.33
CA TRP A 291 -26.36 -5.91 -5.39
C TRP A 291 -26.68 -6.45 -6.79
N GLU A 292 -26.35 -5.67 -7.81
CA GLU A 292 -26.60 -6.05 -9.20
C GLU A 292 -25.55 -7.06 -9.68
N TYR A 293 -25.95 -8.30 -9.79
CA TYR A 293 -25.07 -9.40 -10.21
C TYR A 293 -24.26 -9.10 -11.46
N HIS A 294 -24.88 -8.47 -12.48
CA HIS A 294 -24.19 -8.15 -13.72
C HIS A 294 -23.07 -7.07 -13.54
N LEU A 295 -23.25 -6.12 -12.62
CA LEU A 295 -22.22 -5.13 -12.28
C LEU A 295 -21.09 -5.78 -11.45
N GLN A 296 -21.45 -6.64 -10.51
CA GLN A 296 -20.48 -7.41 -9.74
C GLN A 296 -19.58 -8.24 -10.67
N GLN A 297 -20.16 -9.00 -11.62
CA GLN A 297 -19.41 -9.79 -12.60
C GLN A 297 -18.45 -8.93 -13.44
N ARG A 298 -18.84 -7.72 -13.79
CA ARG A 298 -17.99 -6.77 -14.53
C ARG A 298 -16.82 -6.26 -13.70
N GLY A 299 -17.05 -5.96 -12.42
CA GLY A 299 -15.98 -5.61 -11.49
C GLY A 299 -14.99 -6.76 -11.29
N MET A 300 -15.52 -7.97 -11.13
CA MET A 300 -14.71 -9.18 -11.04
C MET A 300 -13.83 -9.39 -12.27
N ALA A 301 -14.36 -9.17 -13.49
CA ALA A 301 -13.58 -9.32 -14.72
C ALA A 301 -12.34 -8.41 -14.74
N PHE A 302 -12.44 -7.17 -14.23
CA PHE A 302 -11.29 -6.28 -14.13
C PHE A 302 -10.32 -6.72 -13.03
N LEU A 303 -10.82 -7.01 -11.83
CA LEU A 303 -9.98 -7.33 -10.67
C LEU A 303 -9.32 -8.71 -10.81
N GLU A 304 -10.02 -9.71 -11.35
CA GLU A 304 -9.45 -11.01 -11.68
C GLU A 304 -8.38 -10.87 -12.77
N GLY A 305 -8.66 -10.09 -13.81
CA GLY A 305 -7.68 -9.75 -14.85
C GLY A 305 -6.41 -9.17 -14.25
N LEU A 306 -6.55 -8.21 -13.33
CA LEU A 306 -5.41 -7.58 -12.64
C LEU A 306 -4.59 -8.59 -11.81
N VAL A 307 -5.25 -9.48 -11.06
CA VAL A 307 -4.60 -10.57 -10.33
C VAL A 307 -3.83 -11.49 -11.29
N ARG A 308 -4.46 -11.93 -12.36
CA ARG A 308 -3.87 -12.88 -13.31
C ARG A 308 -2.69 -12.29 -14.08
N ILE A 309 -2.76 -11.02 -14.49
CA ILE A 309 -1.61 -10.36 -15.13
C ILE A 309 -0.44 -10.18 -14.14
N ALA A 310 -0.72 -9.88 -12.87
CA ALA A 310 0.31 -9.79 -11.85
C ALA A 310 0.97 -11.16 -11.56
N LEU A 311 0.27 -12.26 -11.76
CA LEU A 311 0.80 -13.63 -11.67
C LEU A 311 1.48 -14.10 -12.97
N ASN A 312 1.58 -13.25 -13.99
CA ASN A 312 2.13 -13.58 -15.33
C ASN A 312 1.39 -14.76 -15.99
N ASP A 313 0.07 -14.81 -15.85
CA ASP A 313 -0.75 -15.85 -16.50
C ASP A 313 -0.72 -15.67 -18.02
N GLU A 314 -0.20 -16.68 -18.73
CA GLU A 314 -0.03 -16.66 -20.19
C GLU A 314 -1.36 -16.57 -20.96
N ASP A 315 -2.47 -17.01 -20.37
CA ASP A 315 -3.78 -16.88 -21.01
C ASP A 315 -4.23 -15.42 -21.12
N MET A 316 -3.71 -14.53 -20.27
CA MET A 316 -4.00 -13.09 -20.31
C MET A 316 -3.38 -12.39 -21.52
N LYS A 317 -2.44 -13.01 -22.19
CA LYS A 317 -1.85 -12.51 -23.45
C LYS A 317 -2.71 -12.81 -24.68
N LYS A 318 -3.76 -13.63 -24.51
CA LYS A 318 -4.69 -13.96 -25.57
C LYS A 318 -5.87 -12.98 -25.58
N ILE A 319 -6.35 -12.66 -26.78
CA ILE A 319 -7.55 -11.82 -26.94
C ILE A 319 -8.77 -12.67 -26.60
N ASP A 320 -9.62 -12.18 -25.69
CA ASP A 320 -10.92 -12.79 -25.40
C ASP A 320 -12.03 -12.02 -26.13
N ASP A 321 -12.44 -12.52 -27.29
CA ASP A 321 -13.44 -11.90 -28.15
C ASP A 321 -14.80 -11.73 -27.48
N ARG A 322 -15.10 -12.48 -26.41
CA ARG A 322 -16.36 -12.40 -25.66
C ARG A 322 -16.48 -11.15 -24.80
N MET A 323 -15.35 -10.53 -24.45
CA MET A 323 -15.27 -9.38 -23.54
C MET A 323 -15.07 -8.06 -24.29
N LEU A 324 -14.97 -8.11 -25.64
CA LEU A 324 -14.66 -6.93 -26.44
C LEU A 324 -15.85 -5.99 -26.60
N HIS A 325 -15.58 -4.70 -26.46
CA HIS A 325 -16.49 -3.66 -26.90
C HIS A 325 -16.23 -3.37 -28.37
N ASN A 326 -17.30 -3.30 -29.20
CA ASN A 326 -17.20 -3.14 -30.67
C ASN A 326 -16.53 -1.84 -31.13
N GLN A 327 -16.35 -0.86 -30.24
CA GLN A 327 -15.72 0.44 -30.52
C GLN A 327 -14.26 0.50 -30.12
N VAL A 328 -13.74 -0.50 -29.45
CA VAL A 328 -12.36 -0.57 -28.99
C VAL A 328 -11.60 -1.60 -29.79
N ARG A 329 -10.36 -1.29 -30.20
CA ARG A 329 -9.47 -2.29 -30.83
C ARG A 329 -9.33 -3.49 -29.89
N PRO A 330 -9.48 -4.72 -30.37
CA PRO A 330 -9.26 -5.91 -29.58
C PRO A 330 -7.87 -5.89 -28.92
N THR A 331 -7.83 -6.04 -27.60
CA THR A 331 -6.58 -6.13 -26.85
C THR A 331 -6.64 -7.33 -25.90
N PRO A 332 -5.50 -7.99 -25.64
CA PRO A 332 -5.41 -8.92 -24.52
C PRO A 332 -5.46 -8.16 -23.19
N TYR A 333 -5.55 -8.86 -22.08
CA TYR A 333 -5.40 -8.27 -20.74
C TYR A 333 -3.95 -7.91 -20.42
N ALA A 334 -2.99 -8.71 -20.86
CA ALA A 334 -1.57 -8.48 -20.66
C ALA A 334 -0.89 -8.02 -21.97
N TYR A 335 -0.02 -7.01 -21.85
CA TYR A 335 0.80 -6.54 -22.97
C TYR A 335 1.85 -7.60 -23.35
N THR A 336 3.08 -7.49 -22.91
CA THR A 336 4.13 -8.46 -23.17
C THR A 336 4.53 -9.17 -21.88
N GLU A 337 5.66 -8.78 -21.33
CA GLU A 337 6.08 -9.16 -19.98
C GLU A 337 5.51 -8.16 -18.97
N THR A 338 4.95 -8.66 -17.90
CA THR A 338 4.40 -7.79 -16.85
C THR A 338 5.33 -7.80 -15.64
N HIS A 339 5.61 -6.60 -15.13
CA HIS A 339 6.43 -6.39 -13.93
C HIS A 339 5.54 -5.76 -12.85
N ILE A 340 4.49 -6.51 -12.42
CA ILE A 340 3.49 -6.03 -11.47
C ILE A 340 3.62 -6.78 -10.14
N LEU A 341 3.66 -6.03 -9.05
CA LEU A 341 3.41 -6.53 -7.70
C LEU A 341 2.08 -5.94 -7.21
N LEU A 342 1.05 -6.79 -7.16
CA LEU A 342 -0.28 -6.40 -6.72
C LEU A 342 -0.46 -6.67 -5.24
N MET A 343 -0.82 -5.66 -4.49
CA MET A 343 -1.20 -5.72 -3.07
C MET A 343 -2.71 -5.51 -2.96
N ILE A 344 -3.39 -6.42 -2.30
CA ILE A 344 -4.83 -6.35 -2.07
C ILE A 344 -5.07 -6.34 -0.56
N ALA A 345 -5.81 -5.36 -0.07
CA ALA A 345 -6.28 -5.33 1.30
C ALA A 345 -7.80 -5.56 1.33
N THR A 346 -8.24 -6.50 2.14
CA THR A 346 -9.64 -6.92 2.20
C THR A 346 -10.04 -7.40 3.59
N THR A 347 -11.34 -7.36 3.88
CA THR A 347 -11.93 -8.03 5.04
C THR A 347 -12.22 -9.49 4.66
N PRO A 348 -11.99 -10.48 5.56
CA PRO A 348 -12.25 -11.87 5.26
C PRO A 348 -13.71 -12.11 4.86
N SER A 349 -13.93 -12.84 3.78
CA SER A 349 -15.25 -13.24 3.29
C SER A 349 -15.32 -14.76 3.10
N GLU A 350 -16.50 -15.35 3.33
CA GLU A 350 -16.72 -16.79 3.11
C GLU A 350 -16.72 -17.16 1.62
N ASP A 351 -17.14 -16.24 0.74
CA ASP A 351 -17.24 -16.44 -0.71
C ASP A 351 -16.04 -15.88 -1.47
N ASP A 352 -14.84 -16.09 -0.95
CA ASP A 352 -13.64 -15.45 -1.47
C ASP A 352 -13.10 -16.19 -2.71
N TRP A 353 -13.44 -15.66 -3.89
CA TRP A 353 -12.88 -16.11 -5.17
C TRP A 353 -11.37 -15.78 -5.30
N THR A 354 -10.86 -14.79 -4.57
CA THR A 354 -9.46 -14.38 -4.59
C THR A 354 -8.53 -15.48 -4.10
N THR A 355 -9.00 -16.31 -3.16
CA THR A 355 -8.22 -17.43 -2.61
C THR A 355 -7.86 -18.47 -3.66
N ARG A 356 -8.59 -18.56 -4.76
CA ARG A 356 -8.34 -19.54 -5.83
C ARG A 356 -7.04 -19.27 -6.58
N PHE A 357 -6.62 -18.02 -6.65
CA PHE A 357 -5.46 -17.59 -7.45
C PHE A 357 -4.29 -17.11 -6.60
N ILE A 358 -4.52 -16.71 -5.33
CA ILE A 358 -3.52 -16.03 -4.53
C ILE A 358 -2.92 -16.98 -3.49
N GLN A 359 -1.61 -17.26 -3.63
CA GLN A 359 -0.86 -18.12 -2.71
C GLN A 359 -0.29 -17.34 -1.52
N ASN A 360 0.09 -16.08 -1.70
CA ASN A 360 0.69 -15.26 -0.66
C ASN A 360 -0.41 -14.47 0.07
N LYS A 361 -1.03 -15.14 1.04
CA LYS A 361 -2.12 -14.60 1.85
C LYS A 361 -1.66 -14.44 3.29
N ILE A 362 -1.96 -13.29 3.86
CA ILE A 362 -1.73 -12.99 5.28
C ILE A 362 -3.04 -12.62 5.95
N LEU A 363 -3.31 -13.28 7.05
CA LEU A 363 -4.38 -12.88 7.96
C LEU A 363 -3.80 -12.01 9.07
N LEU A 364 -4.15 -10.73 9.07
CA LEU A 364 -3.77 -9.80 10.13
C LEU A 364 -4.56 -10.10 11.40
N ARG A 365 -3.85 -10.54 12.42
CA ARG A 365 -4.43 -10.68 13.75
C ARG A 365 -4.60 -9.33 14.44
N LYS A 366 -5.55 -9.25 15.36
CA LYS A 366 -5.66 -8.13 16.29
C LYS A 366 -4.44 -8.06 17.20
N PHE A 367 -4.06 -6.87 17.59
CA PHE A 367 -2.96 -6.64 18.52
C PHE A 367 -3.29 -7.20 19.91
N SER A 368 -2.30 -7.79 20.56
CA SER A 368 -2.38 -8.21 21.96
C SER A 368 -2.22 -7.02 22.91
N SER A 369 -2.62 -7.18 24.18
CA SER A 369 -2.43 -6.13 25.20
C SER A 369 -0.98 -5.67 25.29
N GLY A 370 -0.01 -6.58 25.23
CA GLY A 370 1.42 -6.22 25.28
C GLY A 370 1.90 -5.40 24.08
N GLU A 371 1.31 -5.64 22.89
CA GLU A 371 1.61 -4.82 21.72
C GLU A 371 1.00 -3.41 21.84
N PHE A 372 -0.18 -3.28 22.43
CA PHE A 372 -0.75 -1.96 22.75
C PHE A 372 0.10 -1.19 23.77
N GLU A 373 0.74 -1.86 24.74
CA GLU A 373 1.70 -1.23 25.66
C GLU A 373 2.90 -0.67 24.90
N ILE A 374 3.46 -1.43 23.95
CA ILE A 374 4.55 -0.95 23.08
C ILE A 374 4.12 0.26 22.26
N ILE A 375 2.93 0.21 21.67
CA ILE A 375 2.37 1.33 20.91
C ILE A 375 2.21 2.56 21.80
N PHE A 376 1.72 2.40 23.03
CA PHE A 376 1.57 3.48 24.00
C PHE A 376 2.92 4.13 24.34
N ASP A 377 3.95 3.34 24.61
CA ASP A 377 5.29 3.85 24.94
C ASP A 377 5.89 4.63 23.76
N ASN A 378 5.67 4.17 22.54
CA ASN A 378 6.10 4.89 21.35
C ASN A 378 5.32 6.19 21.13
N LEU A 379 4.01 6.19 21.35
CA LEU A 379 3.20 7.42 21.31
C LEU A 379 3.68 8.43 22.37
N LEU A 380 4.01 7.97 23.57
CA LEU A 380 4.56 8.81 24.63
C LEU A 380 5.92 9.39 24.22
N ARG A 381 6.79 8.61 23.58
CA ARG A 381 8.08 9.06 23.05
C ARG A 381 7.89 10.13 21.96
N ILE A 382 7.03 9.87 20.97
CA ILE A 382 6.70 10.82 19.90
C ILE A 382 6.14 12.11 20.51
N TYR A 383 5.27 12.01 21.51
CA TYR A 383 4.65 13.15 22.16
C TYR A 383 5.67 14.00 22.93
N LYS A 384 6.61 13.37 23.66
CA LYS A 384 7.71 14.05 24.35
C LYS A 384 8.67 14.75 23.39
N THR A 385 8.94 14.16 22.23
CA THR A 385 9.76 14.79 21.17
C THR A 385 9.06 15.99 20.55
N ALA A 386 7.75 15.88 20.30
CA ALA A 386 6.95 16.98 19.77
C ALA A 386 6.83 18.18 20.72
N TYR A 387 6.76 17.89 22.04
CA TYR A 387 6.53 18.87 23.10
C TYR A 387 7.57 18.69 24.22
N LEU A 388 8.74 19.30 24.05
CA LEU A 388 9.92 19.12 24.95
C LEU A 388 9.64 19.38 26.43
N ASN A 389 8.67 20.24 26.76
CA ASN A 389 8.26 20.57 28.14
C ASN A 389 7.13 19.65 28.66
N PHE A 390 6.74 18.63 27.90
CA PHE A 390 5.69 17.71 28.35
C PHE A 390 6.21 16.80 29.47
N LYS A 391 5.54 16.90 30.60
CA LYS A 391 5.81 16.05 31.79
C LYS A 391 4.52 15.35 32.17
N ILE A 392 4.62 14.08 32.52
CA ILE A 392 3.51 13.27 32.94
C ILE A 392 3.99 12.31 34.04
N GLU A 393 3.20 12.18 35.10
CA GLU A 393 3.46 11.24 36.18
C GLU A 393 3.19 9.81 35.76
N GLN A 394 3.98 8.85 36.23
CA GLN A 394 3.85 7.44 35.89
C GLN A 394 2.45 6.92 36.23
N LYS A 395 1.90 7.27 37.38
CA LYS A 395 0.54 6.88 37.79
C LYS A 395 -0.54 7.31 36.78
N LEU A 396 -0.36 8.50 36.19
CA LEU A 396 -1.30 9.01 35.18
C LEU A 396 -1.10 8.30 33.84
N CYS A 397 0.15 7.99 33.45
CA CYS A 397 0.44 7.13 32.28
C CYS A 397 -0.27 5.78 32.41
N ASP A 398 -0.12 5.11 33.55
CA ASP A 398 -0.73 3.80 33.83
C ASP A 398 -2.26 3.88 33.76
N ASN A 399 -2.86 4.94 34.29
CA ASN A 399 -4.31 5.16 34.21
C ASN A 399 -4.81 5.38 32.78
N ILE A 400 -4.09 6.17 31.98
CA ILE A 400 -4.43 6.41 30.56
C ILE A 400 -4.36 5.09 29.79
N LEU A 401 -3.26 4.35 29.94
CA LEU A 401 -3.05 3.06 29.29
C LEU A 401 -4.15 2.07 29.65
N ASN A 402 -4.42 1.87 30.95
CA ASN A 402 -5.44 0.95 31.41
C ASN A 402 -6.85 1.33 30.89
N THR A 403 -7.15 2.63 30.84
CA THR A 403 -8.43 3.11 30.31
C THR A 403 -8.53 2.90 28.80
N ALA A 404 -7.44 3.18 28.06
CA ALA A 404 -7.36 2.96 26.61
C ALA A 404 -7.53 1.47 26.27
N LEU A 405 -6.84 0.57 26.98
CA LEU A 405 -6.98 -0.88 26.80
C LEU A 405 -8.42 -1.33 27.08
N LYS A 406 -9.01 -0.89 28.18
CA LYS A 406 -10.38 -1.28 28.53
C LYS A 406 -11.41 -0.85 27.49
N LYS A 407 -11.24 0.32 26.88
CA LYS A 407 -12.22 0.91 25.95
C LYS A 407 -11.96 0.57 24.48
N HIS A 408 -10.70 0.41 24.06
CA HIS A 408 -10.30 0.46 22.66
C HIS A 408 -9.34 -0.65 22.24
N GLN A 409 -9.18 -1.73 23.01
CA GLN A 409 -8.26 -2.84 22.69
C GLN A 409 -8.61 -3.56 21.36
N SER A 410 -9.83 -3.44 20.88
CA SER A 410 -10.25 -4.05 19.61
C SER A 410 -9.96 -3.17 18.38
N GLU A 411 -9.69 -1.87 18.55
CA GLU A 411 -9.61 -0.90 17.46
C GLU A 411 -8.39 0.00 17.60
N LEU A 412 -7.31 -0.36 16.92
CA LEU A 412 -6.02 0.36 16.97
C LEU A 412 -6.17 1.88 16.72
N ARG A 413 -6.95 2.27 15.71
CA ARG A 413 -7.17 3.70 15.37
C ARG A 413 -7.79 4.48 16.53
N LYS A 414 -8.79 3.92 17.19
CA LYS A 414 -9.44 4.55 18.36
C LYS A 414 -8.51 4.58 19.57
N PHE A 415 -7.71 3.52 19.77
CA PHE A 415 -6.72 3.48 20.84
C PHE A 415 -5.69 4.61 20.69
N ILE A 416 -5.08 4.74 19.51
CA ILE A 416 -4.08 5.77 19.21
C ILE A 416 -4.68 7.16 19.43
N LYS A 417 -5.85 7.43 18.85
CA LYS A 417 -6.55 8.71 18.99
C LYS A 417 -6.81 9.06 20.46
N TYR A 418 -7.37 8.13 21.23
CA TYR A 418 -7.66 8.32 22.66
C TYR A 418 -6.39 8.65 23.46
N VAL A 419 -5.30 7.93 23.21
CA VAL A 419 -4.03 8.17 23.93
C VAL A 419 -3.48 9.56 23.63
N VAL A 420 -3.48 9.98 22.36
CA VAL A 420 -2.99 11.30 21.96
C VAL A 420 -3.87 12.41 22.54
N GLU A 421 -5.19 12.27 22.50
CA GLU A 421 -6.13 13.22 23.10
C GLU A 421 -5.93 13.32 24.64
N ALA A 422 -5.68 12.19 25.32
CA ALA A 422 -5.40 12.19 26.75
C ALA A 422 -4.07 12.91 27.06
N PHE A 423 -3.04 12.75 26.26
CA PHE A 423 -1.79 13.50 26.41
C PHE A 423 -1.99 15.01 26.15
N ASP A 424 -2.82 15.39 25.18
CA ASP A 424 -3.18 16.78 24.93
C ASP A 424 -3.88 17.40 26.14
N TRP A 425 -4.82 16.67 26.73
CA TRP A 425 -5.52 17.13 27.94
C TRP A 425 -4.53 17.34 29.09
N VAL A 426 -3.64 16.40 29.36
CA VAL A 426 -2.60 16.53 30.39
C VAL A 426 -1.72 17.76 30.13
N ARG A 427 -1.25 17.97 28.90
CA ARG A 427 -0.43 19.10 28.51
C ARG A 427 -1.11 20.47 28.73
N LEU A 428 -2.41 20.52 28.47
CA LEU A 428 -3.20 21.75 28.64
C LEU A 428 -3.50 22.05 30.10
N CYS A 429 -3.78 21.02 30.92
CA CYS A 429 -4.07 21.19 32.33
C CYS A 429 -2.80 21.57 33.15
N TYR A 430 -1.63 21.04 32.80
CA TYR A 430 -0.37 21.38 33.49
C TYR A 430 0.24 22.74 33.08
N LYS A 431 -0.32 23.45 32.10
CA LYS A 431 0.07 24.84 31.81
C LYS A 431 -0.51 25.88 32.79
N GLY A 432 -1.33 25.44 33.75
CA GLY A 432 -2.02 26.27 34.73
C GLY A 432 -1.45 26.24 36.16
N SER A 433 -0.25 25.67 36.35
CA SER A 433 0.42 25.69 37.67
C SER A 433 1.87 26.19 37.57
#